data_56651bff1da9d94d3818816063935ba2
#
_entry.id   56651bff1da9d94d3818816063935ba2
#
_cell.length_a   1.000
_cell.length_b   1.000
_cell.length_c   1.000
_cell.angle_alpha   90.00
_cell.angle_beta   90.00
_cell.angle_gamma   90.00
#
_symmetry.space_group_name_H-M   'P 1'
#
loop_
_entity.id
_entity.type
_entity.pdbx_description
1 polymer ?
#
loop_
_entity_poly.entity_id
_entity_poly.type
_entity_poly.pdbx_seq_one_letter_code
_entity_poly.pdbx_strand_id
1 'polypeptide(L)'
;LVRFVTCLLSFYGLRLLKYSDKQVMIFSTFYLFSGYFLHNSYYRAAVGETLAMIFLPLVFVGVRLITFGDYKKWWILTLGMLGLVYSHVLSVLLASVGIFFAVVTSFWIWDNKKERVLGFLKATLVTLSMSLAFFVPMIEQFKYVTLRTTFKPLLSKTALSLADNWELILKSDLRTPSVNLLYLLGLVLSLIFTKRFVKVREARIYLFISLILAFLTLKSFPWQFLQASPVSNLQFPWRLWSFALLFFSLALANILENISIKASTILVLLGLCLNMFQIVTVQDKMTKAKNILPSHTKVTREMLAKGTYKNINGDYTNKEVPFGFVFDKHLFLDNQEIKPFISRSPNELVLTVTNESKESKVLSLPVFYYKGQEARIDGKRVTTYLAKEKNPTNLVLPPGKHGVVLTYSYTTVAKVAMSVSTISLLVFIGYLYRVKKDD
;
A
#
# COMPACT_ATOMS: atom_id res chain seq x y z
N LEU A 1 1.93 13.47 10.31
CA LEU A 1 1.40 12.34 11.06
C LEU A 1 2.11 11.02 10.68
N VAL A 2 2.14 10.60 9.39
CA VAL A 2 2.75 9.33 8.95
C VAL A 2 4.17 9.17 9.46
N ARG A 3 5.07 10.12 9.20
CA ARG A 3 6.46 10.07 9.65
C ARG A 3 6.61 10.00 11.17
N PHE A 4 5.77 10.72 11.88
CA PHE A 4 5.76 10.69 13.35
C PHE A 4 5.41 9.29 13.87
N VAL A 5 4.34 8.69 13.34
CA VAL A 5 3.95 7.31 13.72
C VAL A 5 5.04 6.31 13.32
N THR A 6 5.65 6.46 12.14
CA THR A 6 6.78 5.61 11.72
C THR A 6 7.95 5.72 12.70
N CYS A 7 8.28 6.94 13.14
CA CYS A 7 9.34 7.17 14.12
C CYS A 7 9.03 6.47 15.45
N LEU A 8 7.81 6.64 15.96
CA LEU A 8 7.38 6.00 17.23
C LEU A 8 7.43 4.47 17.15
N LEU A 9 6.89 3.87 16.08
CA LEU A 9 6.88 2.41 15.93
C LEU A 9 8.30 1.86 15.71
N SER A 10 9.16 2.59 14.99
CA SER A 10 10.57 2.24 14.84
C SER A 10 11.31 2.33 16.18
N PHE A 11 11.08 3.38 16.95
CA PHE A 11 11.66 3.57 18.28
C PHE A 11 11.27 2.40 19.19
N TYR A 12 9.96 2.17 19.35
CA TYR A 12 9.47 1.07 20.18
C TYR A 12 10.01 -0.28 19.71
N GLY A 13 9.90 -0.60 18.43
CA GLY A 13 10.32 -1.89 17.87
C GLY A 13 11.83 -2.12 18.02
N LEU A 14 12.67 -1.18 17.59
CA LEU A 14 14.13 -1.36 17.63
C LEU A 14 14.66 -1.40 19.07
N ARG A 15 14.02 -0.72 20.03
CA ARG A 15 14.35 -0.83 21.45
C ARG A 15 14.13 -2.26 21.98
N LEU A 16 13.13 -3.00 21.49
CA LEU A 16 12.95 -4.42 21.82
C LEU A 16 14.13 -5.29 21.34
N LEU A 17 14.83 -4.88 20.29
CA LEU A 17 16.06 -5.50 19.80
C LEU A 17 17.33 -4.92 20.47
N LYS A 18 17.18 -4.13 21.54
CA LYS A 18 18.27 -3.50 22.30
C LYS A 18 19.07 -2.45 21.52
N TYR A 19 18.51 -1.87 20.47
CA TYR A 19 19.12 -0.71 19.81
C TYR A 19 19.12 0.50 20.77
N SER A 20 20.22 1.24 20.81
CA SER A 20 20.32 2.48 21.57
C SER A 20 19.47 3.60 20.94
N ASP A 21 19.12 4.64 21.72
CA ASP A 21 18.36 5.78 21.21
C ASP A 21 19.06 6.46 20.03
N LYS A 22 20.41 6.52 20.07
CA LYS A 22 21.23 7.03 18.98
C LYS A 22 21.12 6.18 17.71
N GLN A 23 21.16 4.86 17.85
CA GLN A 23 20.96 3.96 16.71
C GLN A 23 19.56 4.12 16.09
N VAL A 24 18.52 4.26 16.93
CA VAL A 24 17.17 4.50 16.45
C VAL A 24 17.06 5.87 15.75
N MET A 25 17.73 6.88 16.26
CA MET A 25 17.79 8.21 15.64
C MET A 25 18.45 8.15 14.26
N ILE A 26 19.58 7.44 14.13
CA ILE A 26 20.27 7.23 12.84
C ILE A 26 19.37 6.45 11.88
N PHE A 27 18.78 5.34 12.33
CA PHE A 27 17.83 4.58 11.54
C PHE A 27 16.70 5.46 10.99
N SER A 28 16.06 6.21 11.89
CA SER A 28 14.93 7.09 11.54
C SER A 28 15.34 8.16 10.54
N THR A 29 16.53 8.72 10.65
CA THR A 29 17.05 9.73 9.71
C THR A 29 17.11 9.17 8.30
N PHE A 30 17.78 8.05 8.09
CA PHE A 30 17.97 7.47 6.76
C PHE A 30 16.68 6.86 6.20
N TYR A 31 15.80 6.34 7.04
CA TYR A 31 14.54 5.76 6.62
C TYR A 31 13.48 6.81 6.27
N LEU A 32 13.20 7.75 7.21
CA LEU A 32 12.12 8.74 7.05
C LEU A 32 12.45 9.86 6.07
N PHE A 33 13.74 10.22 5.94
CA PHE A 33 14.17 11.28 5.03
C PHE A 33 14.70 10.75 3.70
N SER A 34 14.49 9.46 3.42
CA SER A 34 14.85 8.86 2.13
C SER A 34 14.02 9.46 0.99
N GLY A 35 14.63 9.55 -0.19
CA GLY A 35 13.97 10.07 -1.39
C GLY A 35 12.73 9.26 -1.77
N TYR A 36 12.78 7.95 -1.65
CA TYR A 36 11.64 7.08 -1.96
C TYR A 36 10.45 7.26 -1.00
N PHE A 37 10.71 7.42 0.30
CA PHE A 37 9.65 7.72 1.25
C PHE A 37 8.97 9.05 0.92
N LEU A 38 9.78 10.07 0.58
CA LEU A 38 9.29 11.38 0.19
C LEU A 38 8.55 11.34 -1.15
N HIS A 39 9.07 10.62 -2.15
CA HIS A 39 8.41 10.41 -3.44
C HIS A 39 6.99 9.82 -3.26
N ASN A 40 6.86 8.73 -2.49
CA ASN A 40 5.58 8.08 -2.26
C ASN A 40 4.60 8.94 -1.48
N SER A 41 5.08 9.69 -0.47
CA SER A 41 4.20 10.49 0.39
C SER A 41 3.82 11.83 -0.21
N TYR A 42 4.65 12.42 -1.07
CA TYR A 42 4.50 13.80 -1.51
C TYR A 42 4.21 13.93 -3.02
N TYR A 43 4.99 13.26 -3.86
CA TYR A 43 4.86 13.38 -5.31
C TYR A 43 3.83 12.41 -5.90
N ARG A 44 4.04 11.12 -5.63
CA ARG A 44 3.17 10.05 -6.15
C ARG A 44 1.84 9.95 -5.39
N ALA A 45 1.78 10.44 -4.15
CA ALA A 45 0.63 10.31 -3.25
C ALA A 45 0.13 8.85 -3.12
N ALA A 46 1.07 7.90 -3.08
CA ALA A 46 0.80 6.48 -2.95
C ALA A 46 0.46 6.13 -1.49
N VAL A 47 -0.75 6.49 -1.06
CA VAL A 47 -1.20 6.41 0.34
C VAL A 47 -0.99 5.00 0.91
N GLY A 48 -1.43 3.96 0.20
CA GLY A 48 -1.31 2.57 0.66
C GLY A 48 0.15 2.16 0.90
N GLU A 49 1.04 2.42 -0.05
CA GLU A 49 2.45 2.06 0.06
C GLU A 49 3.16 2.89 1.15
N THR A 50 2.84 4.19 1.24
CA THR A 50 3.35 5.06 2.30
C THR A 50 2.93 4.59 3.69
N LEU A 51 1.67 4.16 3.86
CA LEU A 51 1.18 3.59 5.11
C LEU A 51 1.86 2.25 5.43
N ALA A 52 2.09 1.40 4.43
CA ALA A 52 2.79 0.14 4.62
C ALA A 52 4.23 0.35 5.15
N MET A 53 4.92 1.39 4.67
CA MET A 53 6.26 1.73 5.17
C MET A 53 6.30 2.03 6.68
N ILE A 54 5.18 2.43 7.29
CA ILE A 54 5.07 2.62 8.76
C ILE A 54 5.34 1.29 9.50
N PHE A 55 4.85 0.19 8.95
CA PHE A 55 4.82 -1.11 9.63
C PHE A 55 5.99 -2.03 9.27
N LEU A 56 6.74 -1.73 8.20
CA LEU A 56 7.91 -2.53 7.82
C LEU A 56 8.96 -2.67 8.93
N PRO A 57 9.29 -1.64 9.73
CA PRO A 57 10.18 -1.79 10.88
C PRO A 57 9.67 -2.80 11.92
N LEU A 58 8.34 -2.81 12.19
CA LEU A 58 7.74 -3.79 13.11
C LEU A 58 7.78 -5.22 12.56
N VAL A 59 7.55 -5.40 11.25
CA VAL A 59 7.70 -6.71 10.61
C VAL A 59 9.14 -7.23 10.78
N PHE A 60 10.14 -6.38 10.48
CA PHE A 60 11.54 -6.73 10.69
C PHE A 60 11.81 -7.12 12.15
N VAL A 61 11.37 -6.30 13.10
CA VAL A 61 11.55 -6.56 14.55
C VAL A 61 10.88 -7.86 14.96
N GLY A 62 9.62 -8.09 14.53
CA GLY A 62 8.89 -9.32 14.84
C GLY A 62 9.59 -10.57 14.31
N VAL A 63 10.11 -10.53 13.09
CA VAL A 63 10.93 -11.61 12.52
C VAL A 63 12.19 -11.83 13.34
N ARG A 64 12.93 -10.78 13.70
CA ARG A 64 14.16 -10.87 14.50
C ARG A 64 13.91 -11.43 15.90
N LEU A 65 12.81 -11.04 16.54
CA LEU A 65 12.42 -11.57 17.85
C LEU A 65 12.11 -13.07 17.76
N ILE A 66 11.36 -13.50 16.75
CA ILE A 66 11.02 -14.92 16.60
C ILE A 66 12.26 -15.74 16.20
N THR A 67 13.15 -15.23 15.34
CA THR A 67 14.31 -15.99 14.84
C THR A 67 15.46 -16.06 15.83
N PHE A 68 15.79 -14.97 16.50
CA PHE A 68 17.02 -14.87 17.32
C PHE A 68 16.83 -14.19 18.68
N GLY A 69 15.62 -13.68 18.95
CA GLY A 69 15.29 -13.02 20.21
C GLY A 69 14.27 -13.80 21.03
N ASP A 70 13.39 -13.06 21.69
CA ASP A 70 12.29 -13.59 22.47
C ASP A 70 11.11 -13.95 21.56
N TYR A 71 11.01 -15.21 21.18
CA TYR A 71 9.93 -15.74 20.33
C TYR A 71 8.52 -15.62 20.96
N LYS A 72 8.42 -15.43 22.27
CA LYS A 72 7.13 -15.19 22.94
C LYS A 72 6.50 -13.88 22.49
N LYS A 73 7.29 -12.93 21.97
CA LYS A 73 6.84 -11.65 21.40
C LYS A 73 6.42 -11.75 19.91
N TRP A 74 5.95 -12.94 19.48
CA TRP A 74 5.44 -13.20 18.14
C TRP A 74 4.35 -12.19 17.69
N TRP A 75 3.62 -11.63 18.64
CA TRP A 75 2.56 -10.64 18.42
C TRP A 75 3.07 -9.34 17.77
N ILE A 76 4.35 -9.01 17.90
CA ILE A 76 4.97 -7.88 17.18
C ILE A 76 4.90 -8.10 15.65
N LEU A 77 5.19 -9.34 15.19
CA LEU A 77 5.05 -9.69 13.78
C LEU A 77 3.59 -9.60 13.33
N THR A 78 2.65 -10.04 14.16
CA THR A 78 1.22 -9.92 13.90
C THR A 78 0.82 -8.45 13.68
N LEU A 79 1.22 -7.54 14.57
CA LEU A 79 0.92 -6.12 14.45
C LEU A 79 1.51 -5.51 13.17
N GLY A 80 2.77 -5.83 12.86
CA GLY A 80 3.43 -5.37 11.64
C GLY A 80 2.73 -5.87 10.38
N MET A 81 2.45 -7.17 10.30
CA MET A 81 1.77 -7.77 9.13
C MET A 81 0.33 -7.30 8.98
N LEU A 82 -0.41 -7.14 10.09
CA LEU A 82 -1.76 -6.60 10.06
C LEU A 82 -1.78 -5.16 9.52
N GLY A 83 -0.82 -4.34 9.96
CA GLY A 83 -0.64 -3.00 9.42
C GLY A 83 -0.37 -2.99 7.92
N LEU A 84 0.43 -3.94 7.41
CA LEU A 84 0.64 -4.11 5.96
C LEU A 84 -0.63 -4.52 5.24
N VAL A 85 -1.40 -5.49 5.78
CA VAL A 85 -2.64 -5.97 5.14
C VAL A 85 -3.62 -4.83 4.91
N TYR A 86 -3.86 -4.02 5.92
CA TYR A 86 -4.81 -2.91 5.81
C TYR A 86 -4.24 -1.65 5.12
N SER A 87 -2.97 -1.70 4.72
CA SER A 87 -2.31 -0.60 3.99
C SER A 87 -2.08 -0.94 2.52
N HIS A 88 -1.34 -2.03 2.22
CA HIS A 88 -0.88 -2.30 0.85
C HIS A 88 -0.60 -3.79 0.59
N VAL A 89 -1.47 -4.44 -0.14
CA VAL A 89 -1.43 -5.91 -0.40
C VAL A 89 -0.09 -6.37 -0.99
N LEU A 90 0.49 -5.59 -1.92
CA LEU A 90 1.77 -5.97 -2.52
C LEU A 90 2.92 -5.96 -1.51
N SER A 91 2.89 -5.02 -0.55
CA SER A 91 3.88 -5.02 0.56
C SER A 91 3.73 -6.25 1.46
N VAL A 92 2.51 -6.78 1.63
CA VAL A 92 2.28 -8.07 2.33
C VAL A 92 2.99 -9.19 1.58
N LEU A 93 2.81 -9.28 0.26
CA LEU A 93 3.46 -10.30 -0.57
C LEU A 93 4.99 -10.23 -0.47
N LEU A 94 5.56 -9.04 -0.64
CA LEU A 94 7.01 -8.83 -0.57
C LEU A 94 7.57 -9.12 0.81
N ALA A 95 6.88 -8.68 1.88
CA ALA A 95 7.26 -9.00 3.26
C ALA A 95 7.20 -10.51 3.51
N SER A 96 6.16 -11.21 3.03
CA SER A 96 6.02 -12.66 3.18
C SER A 96 7.15 -13.43 2.48
N VAL A 97 7.56 -12.98 1.29
CA VAL A 97 8.74 -13.53 0.59
C VAL A 97 10.02 -13.28 1.41
N GLY A 98 10.20 -12.06 1.94
CA GLY A 98 11.31 -11.74 2.82
C GLY A 98 11.36 -12.59 4.10
N ILE A 99 10.19 -12.80 4.74
CA ILE A 99 10.04 -13.67 5.92
C ILE A 99 10.42 -15.11 5.56
N PHE A 100 9.92 -15.63 4.43
CA PHE A 100 10.26 -16.97 3.96
C PHE A 100 11.77 -17.14 3.80
N PHE A 101 12.46 -16.22 3.12
CA PHE A 101 13.92 -16.27 2.99
C PHE A 101 14.62 -16.16 4.34
N ALA A 102 14.17 -15.28 5.24
CA ALA A 102 14.74 -15.16 6.58
C ALA A 102 14.62 -16.48 7.37
N VAL A 103 13.48 -17.16 7.29
CA VAL A 103 13.25 -18.46 7.92
C VAL A 103 14.17 -19.52 7.30
N VAL A 104 14.15 -19.69 5.97
CA VAL A 104 14.92 -20.73 5.28
C VAL A 104 16.42 -20.59 5.53
N THR A 105 16.95 -19.38 5.47
CA THR A 105 18.40 -19.14 5.64
C THR A 105 18.86 -19.24 7.09
N SER A 106 17.98 -19.07 8.07
CA SER A 106 18.34 -19.06 9.50
C SER A 106 17.87 -20.29 10.28
N PHE A 107 16.94 -21.08 9.75
CA PHE A 107 16.32 -22.21 10.44
C PHE A 107 17.31 -23.20 11.06
N TRP A 108 18.42 -23.48 10.35
CA TRP A 108 19.41 -24.47 10.77
C TRP A 108 20.18 -24.06 12.02
N ILE A 109 20.31 -22.78 12.27
CA ILE A 109 21.05 -22.20 13.41
C ILE A 109 20.15 -21.80 14.59
N TRP A 110 18.85 -22.08 14.54
CA TRP A 110 17.94 -21.77 15.63
C TRP A 110 18.12 -22.74 16.80
N ASP A 111 18.10 -22.19 18.01
CA ASP A 111 17.71 -22.87 19.23
C ASP A 111 16.18 -22.98 19.33
N ASN A 112 15.63 -23.85 20.16
CA ASN A 112 14.18 -23.95 20.41
C ASN A 112 13.33 -23.90 19.12
N LYS A 113 13.73 -24.67 18.09
CA LYS A 113 13.12 -24.63 16.74
C LYS A 113 11.61 -24.77 16.75
N LYS A 114 11.08 -25.68 17.57
CA LYS A 114 9.64 -25.92 17.68
C LYS A 114 8.89 -24.68 18.14
N GLU A 115 9.36 -24.01 19.16
CA GLU A 115 8.75 -22.82 19.76
C GLU A 115 8.80 -21.63 18.79
N ARG A 116 9.91 -21.48 18.04
CA ARG A 116 10.06 -20.44 17.01
C ARG A 116 9.13 -20.68 15.82
N VAL A 117 9.01 -21.92 15.35
CA VAL A 117 8.04 -22.30 14.31
C VAL A 117 6.61 -22.03 14.80
N LEU A 118 6.29 -22.40 16.04
CA LEU A 118 4.99 -22.08 16.65
C LEU A 118 4.77 -20.57 16.77
N GLY A 119 5.81 -19.76 17.02
CA GLY A 119 5.74 -18.31 17.02
C GLY A 119 5.34 -17.75 15.66
N PHE A 120 5.97 -18.20 14.56
CA PHE A 120 5.57 -17.85 13.20
C PHE A 120 4.15 -18.31 12.86
N LEU A 121 3.80 -19.54 13.25
CA LEU A 121 2.47 -20.09 12.99
C LEU A 121 1.38 -19.28 13.71
N LYS A 122 1.57 -18.96 15.00
CA LYS A 122 0.66 -18.09 15.77
C LYS A 122 0.52 -16.72 15.11
N ALA A 123 1.64 -16.07 14.75
CA ALA A 123 1.62 -14.77 14.09
C ALA A 123 0.83 -14.83 12.77
N THR A 124 1.04 -15.87 11.95
CA THR A 124 0.34 -16.05 10.68
C THR A 124 -1.16 -16.29 10.89
N LEU A 125 -1.55 -17.23 11.75
CA LEU A 125 -2.95 -17.57 11.96
C LEU A 125 -3.75 -16.38 12.53
N VAL A 126 -3.18 -15.66 13.49
CA VAL A 126 -3.84 -14.48 14.09
C VAL A 126 -3.92 -13.34 13.08
N THR A 127 -2.86 -13.09 12.30
CA THR A 127 -2.91 -12.10 11.21
C THR A 127 -4.00 -12.46 10.20
N LEU A 128 -4.06 -13.70 9.74
CA LEU A 128 -5.07 -14.14 8.77
C LEU A 128 -6.48 -14.00 9.32
N SER A 129 -6.76 -14.45 10.56
CA SER A 129 -8.09 -14.36 11.15
C SER A 129 -8.56 -12.90 11.31
N MET A 130 -7.67 -12.00 11.73
CA MET A 130 -7.96 -10.57 11.84
C MET A 130 -8.06 -9.86 10.48
N SER A 131 -7.57 -10.48 9.40
CA SER A 131 -7.57 -9.93 8.03
C SER A 131 -8.71 -10.44 7.16
N LEU A 132 -9.56 -11.35 7.65
CA LEU A 132 -10.68 -11.90 6.87
C LEU A 132 -11.66 -10.82 6.40
N ALA A 133 -11.88 -9.78 7.21
CA ALA A 133 -12.70 -8.62 6.85
C ALA A 133 -12.21 -7.89 5.59
N PHE A 134 -10.94 -8.02 5.25
CA PHE A 134 -10.34 -7.44 4.05
C PHE A 134 -10.25 -8.47 2.90
N PHE A 135 -9.64 -9.63 3.16
CA PHE A 135 -9.36 -10.61 2.10
C PHE A 135 -10.61 -11.27 1.54
N VAL A 136 -11.60 -11.59 2.39
CA VAL A 136 -12.79 -12.33 1.92
C VAL A 136 -13.64 -11.49 0.97
N PRO A 137 -14.03 -10.24 1.29
CA PRO A 137 -14.73 -9.38 0.35
C PRO A 137 -13.91 -9.10 -0.92
N MET A 138 -12.60 -8.92 -0.82
CA MET A 138 -11.72 -8.68 -1.95
C MET A 138 -11.71 -9.89 -2.91
N ILE A 139 -11.51 -11.10 -2.39
CA ILE A 139 -11.52 -12.34 -3.18
C ILE A 139 -12.90 -12.57 -3.81
N GLU A 140 -13.96 -12.28 -3.06
CA GLU A 140 -15.33 -12.37 -3.57
C GLU A 140 -15.51 -11.45 -4.78
N GLN A 141 -15.10 -10.16 -4.69
CA GLN A 141 -15.22 -9.22 -5.80
C GLN A 141 -14.42 -9.65 -7.03
N PHE A 142 -13.21 -10.16 -6.87
CA PHE A 142 -12.37 -10.65 -7.98
C PHE A 142 -12.99 -11.81 -8.78
N LYS A 143 -13.94 -12.55 -8.21
CA LYS A 143 -14.68 -13.59 -8.94
C LYS A 143 -15.69 -13.00 -9.94
N TYR A 144 -16.13 -11.79 -9.73
CA TYR A 144 -17.20 -11.14 -10.52
C TYR A 144 -16.67 -10.01 -11.41
N VAL A 145 -15.56 -9.37 -11.03
CA VAL A 145 -15.03 -8.20 -11.72
C VAL A 145 -13.52 -8.30 -11.88
N THR A 146 -13.03 -8.09 -13.10
CA THR A 146 -11.59 -7.93 -13.36
C THR A 146 -11.23 -6.46 -13.21
N LEU A 147 -10.49 -6.13 -12.15
CA LEU A 147 -10.10 -4.76 -11.87
C LEU A 147 -8.87 -4.32 -12.70
N ARG A 148 -8.77 -3.02 -13.01
CA ARG A 148 -7.62 -2.44 -13.72
C ARG A 148 -6.31 -2.55 -12.94
N THR A 149 -6.37 -2.64 -11.61
CA THR A 149 -5.18 -2.87 -10.75
C THR A 149 -4.44 -4.16 -11.11
N THR A 150 -5.09 -5.12 -11.79
CA THR A 150 -4.46 -6.36 -12.24
C THR A 150 -3.57 -6.17 -13.47
N PHE A 151 -3.47 -4.96 -14.02
CA PHE A 151 -2.58 -4.65 -15.13
C PHE A 151 -1.12 -4.93 -14.76
N LYS A 152 -0.41 -5.65 -15.65
CA LYS A 152 0.98 -6.04 -15.47
C LYS A 152 1.84 -5.35 -16.53
N PRO A 153 2.44 -4.20 -16.21
CA PRO A 153 3.36 -3.54 -17.15
C PRO A 153 4.61 -4.40 -17.37
N LEU A 154 5.33 -4.13 -18.45
CA LEU A 154 6.62 -4.77 -18.71
C LEU A 154 7.62 -4.31 -17.65
N LEU A 155 8.10 -5.23 -16.81
CA LEU A 155 9.02 -4.95 -15.71
C LEU A 155 10.31 -4.26 -16.21
N SER A 156 10.84 -4.71 -17.36
CA SER A 156 12.03 -4.10 -17.97
C SER A 156 11.85 -2.64 -18.39
N LYS A 157 10.61 -2.23 -18.73
CA LYS A 157 10.30 -0.82 -19.09
C LYS A 157 10.06 0.06 -17.87
N THR A 158 9.63 -0.55 -16.75
CA THR A 158 9.33 0.18 -15.50
C THR A 158 10.49 0.16 -14.51
N ALA A 159 11.54 -0.63 -14.75
CA ALA A 159 12.76 -0.61 -13.98
C ALA A 159 13.55 0.69 -14.21
N LEU A 160 14.40 1.05 -13.23
CA LEU A 160 15.15 2.30 -13.22
C LEU A 160 16.41 2.21 -14.07
N SER A 161 16.69 3.21 -14.90
CA SER A 161 17.99 3.39 -15.54
C SER A 161 18.97 4.01 -14.55
N LEU A 162 20.16 3.46 -14.44
CA LEU A 162 21.18 4.01 -13.53
C LEU A 162 21.61 5.42 -13.96
N ALA A 163 21.79 5.66 -15.26
CA ALA A 163 22.16 6.97 -15.79
C ALA A 163 21.09 8.02 -15.53
N ASP A 164 19.79 7.70 -15.83
CA ASP A 164 18.69 8.62 -15.61
C ASP A 164 18.50 8.93 -14.11
N ASN A 165 18.69 7.93 -13.26
CA ASN A 165 18.58 8.13 -11.81
C ASN A 165 19.71 8.97 -11.22
N TRP A 166 20.94 8.86 -11.74
CA TRP A 166 22.06 9.63 -11.22
C TRP A 166 21.83 11.13 -11.35
N GLU A 167 21.39 11.58 -12.52
CA GLU A 167 21.04 12.99 -12.76
C GLU A 167 19.92 13.47 -11.83
N LEU A 168 18.89 12.63 -11.60
CA LEU A 168 17.75 12.97 -10.74
C LEU A 168 18.14 13.01 -9.26
N ILE A 169 19.04 12.13 -8.82
CA ILE A 169 19.58 12.16 -7.46
C ILE A 169 20.35 13.48 -7.23
N LEU A 170 21.22 13.85 -8.15
CA LEU A 170 22.00 15.08 -8.05
C LEU A 170 21.12 16.34 -8.10
N LYS A 171 20.09 16.34 -8.91
CA LYS A 171 19.10 17.41 -9.00
C LYS A 171 18.06 17.39 -7.89
N SER A 172 18.13 16.42 -6.98
CA SER A 172 17.12 16.20 -5.91
C SER A 172 15.68 16.16 -6.44
N ASP A 173 15.47 15.55 -7.61
CA ASP A 173 14.19 15.49 -8.30
C ASP A 173 13.36 14.30 -7.80
N LEU A 174 12.18 14.58 -7.24
CA LEU A 174 11.26 13.56 -6.72
C LEU A 174 10.32 12.97 -7.78
N ARG A 175 10.42 13.36 -9.05
CA ARG A 175 9.53 12.82 -10.09
C ARG A 175 9.76 11.33 -10.38
N THR A 176 10.93 10.82 -10.05
CA THR A 176 11.22 9.38 -10.13
C THR A 176 11.31 8.73 -8.76
N PRO A 177 10.87 7.49 -8.63
CA PRO A 177 10.94 6.72 -7.39
C PRO A 177 12.36 6.24 -7.11
N SER A 178 13.28 7.17 -6.83
CA SER A 178 14.69 6.89 -6.59
C SER A 178 15.14 7.27 -5.18
N VAL A 179 16.41 7.01 -4.90
CA VAL A 179 17.08 7.49 -3.68
C VAL A 179 17.46 8.97 -3.82
N ASN A 180 17.89 9.58 -2.73
CA ASN A 180 18.36 10.95 -2.68
C ASN A 180 19.82 11.02 -2.23
N LEU A 181 20.36 12.25 -2.12
CA LEU A 181 21.74 12.51 -1.66
C LEU A 181 22.02 11.90 -0.28
N LEU A 182 21.00 11.75 0.57
CA LEU A 182 21.16 11.12 1.89
C LEU A 182 21.59 9.65 1.77
N TYR A 183 21.09 8.92 0.76
CA TYR A 183 21.51 7.55 0.49
C TYR A 183 22.98 7.50 0.05
N LEU A 184 23.40 8.40 -0.83
CA LEU A 184 24.80 8.51 -1.25
C LEU A 184 25.71 8.85 -0.07
N LEU A 185 25.31 9.79 0.78
CA LEU A 185 26.02 10.11 2.01
C LEU A 185 26.17 8.86 2.90
N GLY A 186 25.12 8.07 3.07
CA GLY A 186 25.16 6.84 3.84
C GLY A 186 26.14 5.80 3.27
N LEU A 187 26.25 5.68 1.93
CA LEU A 187 27.25 4.83 1.29
C LEU A 187 28.66 5.32 1.58
N VAL A 188 28.91 6.62 1.45
CA VAL A 188 30.23 7.24 1.78
C VAL A 188 30.58 7.00 3.25
N LEU A 189 29.62 7.21 4.17
CA LEU A 189 29.83 6.92 5.59
C LEU A 189 30.14 5.44 5.84
N SER A 190 29.50 4.52 5.12
CA SER A 190 29.81 3.09 5.22
C SER A 190 31.25 2.78 4.81
N LEU A 191 31.78 3.48 3.81
CA LEU A 191 33.19 3.37 3.40
C LEU A 191 34.13 4.01 4.42
N ILE A 192 33.85 5.19 4.94
CA ILE A 192 34.65 5.85 5.98
C ILE A 192 34.73 4.99 7.24
N PHE A 193 33.65 4.40 7.67
CA PHE A 193 33.58 3.54 8.85
C PHE A 193 33.80 2.05 8.56
N THR A 194 34.60 1.73 7.52
CA THR A 194 34.91 0.36 7.05
C THR A 194 35.36 -0.58 8.19
N LYS A 195 36.20 -0.10 9.11
CA LYS A 195 36.61 -0.89 10.29
C LYS A 195 35.45 -1.39 11.14
N ARG A 196 34.44 -0.56 11.33
CA ARG A 196 33.21 -0.93 12.07
C ARG A 196 32.33 -1.85 11.22
N PHE A 197 32.13 -1.51 9.95
CA PHE A 197 31.41 -2.35 9.01
C PHE A 197 31.93 -3.79 8.98
N VAL A 198 33.24 -3.99 8.92
CA VAL A 198 33.84 -5.33 8.88
C VAL A 198 33.61 -6.09 10.21
N LYS A 199 33.62 -5.41 11.35
CA LYS A 199 33.45 -6.04 12.67
C LYS A 199 32.00 -6.44 12.98
N VAL A 200 31.01 -5.69 12.51
CA VAL A 200 29.60 -5.90 12.85
C VAL A 200 28.91 -6.75 11.80
N ARG A 201 28.65 -8.02 12.13
CA ARG A 201 28.03 -8.98 11.21
C ARG A 201 26.69 -8.50 10.67
N GLU A 202 25.82 -7.98 11.53
CA GLU A 202 24.50 -7.48 11.17
C GLU A 202 24.59 -6.34 10.17
N ALA A 203 25.51 -5.41 10.35
CA ALA A 203 25.72 -4.31 9.41
C ALA A 203 26.04 -4.80 8.00
N ARG A 204 26.92 -5.82 7.92
CA ARG A 204 27.30 -6.43 6.61
C ARG A 204 26.11 -7.09 5.94
N ILE A 205 25.36 -7.90 6.70
CA ILE A 205 24.19 -8.60 6.17
C ILE A 205 23.13 -7.59 5.69
N TYR A 206 22.82 -6.58 6.49
CA TYR A 206 21.79 -5.61 6.12
C TYR A 206 22.21 -4.74 4.93
N LEU A 207 23.47 -4.30 4.88
CA LEU A 207 23.96 -3.55 3.73
C LEU A 207 23.95 -4.41 2.46
N PHE A 208 24.36 -5.67 2.55
CA PHE A 208 24.33 -6.60 1.42
C PHE A 208 22.91 -6.83 0.89
N ILE A 209 21.93 -7.07 1.77
CA ILE A 209 20.51 -7.21 1.41
C ILE A 209 20.02 -5.92 0.73
N SER A 210 20.34 -4.75 1.32
CA SER A 210 19.97 -3.46 0.74
C SER A 210 20.53 -3.27 -0.68
N LEU A 211 21.80 -3.58 -0.89
CA LEU A 211 22.43 -3.43 -2.20
C LEU A 211 21.88 -4.41 -3.25
N ILE A 212 21.56 -5.65 -2.86
CA ILE A 212 20.86 -6.60 -3.74
C ILE A 212 19.49 -6.04 -4.14
N LEU A 213 18.69 -5.62 -3.16
CA LEU A 213 17.38 -5.06 -3.44
C LEU A 213 17.46 -3.80 -4.30
N ALA A 214 18.46 -2.94 -4.07
CA ALA A 214 18.72 -1.77 -4.89
C ALA A 214 19.09 -2.16 -6.34
N PHE A 215 19.95 -3.17 -6.52
CA PHE A 215 20.28 -3.70 -7.85
C PHE A 215 19.04 -4.25 -8.57
N LEU A 216 18.17 -4.94 -7.86
CA LEU A 216 16.90 -5.44 -8.41
C LEU A 216 15.94 -4.32 -8.84
N THR A 217 16.16 -3.05 -8.47
CA THR A 217 15.34 -1.95 -9.01
C THR A 217 15.78 -1.51 -10.40
N LEU A 218 16.96 -1.91 -10.86
CA LEU A 218 17.61 -1.41 -12.07
C LEU A 218 17.21 -2.19 -13.33
N LYS A 219 17.27 -1.52 -14.47
CA LYS A 219 17.13 -2.13 -15.81
C LYS A 219 18.24 -3.12 -16.14
N SER A 220 19.40 -3.02 -15.48
CA SER A 220 20.54 -3.96 -15.64
C SER A 220 20.20 -5.37 -15.16
N PHE A 221 19.19 -5.54 -14.29
CA PHE A 221 18.69 -6.85 -13.94
C PHE A 221 17.80 -7.38 -15.06
N PRO A 222 17.91 -8.66 -15.47
CA PRO A 222 17.22 -9.23 -16.63
C PRO A 222 15.73 -9.51 -16.37
N TRP A 223 14.94 -8.48 -16.12
CA TRP A 223 13.51 -8.54 -15.79
C TRP A 223 12.65 -9.27 -16.82
N GLN A 224 13.08 -9.30 -18.10
CA GLN A 224 12.36 -9.98 -19.17
C GLN A 224 12.12 -11.46 -18.88
N PHE A 225 13.05 -12.15 -18.24
CA PHE A 225 12.92 -13.57 -17.89
C PHE A 225 11.88 -13.84 -16.80
N LEU A 226 11.58 -12.83 -15.99
CA LEU A 226 10.61 -12.94 -14.90
C LEU A 226 9.21 -12.43 -15.28
N GLN A 227 9.04 -11.87 -16.49
CA GLN A 227 7.77 -11.28 -16.91
C GLN A 227 6.61 -12.27 -16.95
N ALA A 228 6.85 -13.52 -17.35
CA ALA A 228 5.84 -14.58 -17.41
C ALA A 228 5.56 -15.23 -16.03
N SER A 229 6.37 -14.93 -15.01
CA SER A 229 6.23 -15.50 -13.68
C SER A 229 5.30 -14.66 -12.78
N PRO A 230 4.90 -15.17 -11.59
CA PRO A 230 4.17 -14.39 -10.58
C PRO A 230 4.87 -13.11 -10.15
N VAL A 231 6.19 -12.97 -10.38
CA VAL A 231 6.98 -11.77 -10.10
C VAL A 231 6.46 -10.56 -10.88
N SER A 232 5.80 -10.77 -12.03
CA SER A 232 5.16 -9.69 -12.79
C SER A 232 4.09 -8.91 -12.00
N ASN A 233 3.54 -9.49 -10.92
CA ASN A 233 2.64 -8.80 -10.00
C ASN A 233 3.33 -7.67 -9.22
N LEU A 234 4.66 -7.65 -9.17
CA LEU A 234 5.45 -6.51 -8.64
C LEU A 234 5.10 -5.21 -9.38
N GLN A 235 4.75 -5.29 -10.67
CA GLN A 235 4.41 -4.19 -11.59
C GLN A 235 5.55 -3.20 -11.79
N PHE A 236 6.22 -2.79 -10.73
CA PHE A 236 7.28 -1.77 -10.73
C PHE A 236 8.45 -2.25 -9.86
N PRO A 237 9.62 -2.61 -10.44
CA PRO A 237 10.79 -3.06 -9.68
C PRO A 237 11.26 -2.07 -8.60
N TRP A 238 11.09 -0.77 -8.83
CA TRP A 238 11.48 0.26 -7.87
C TRP A 238 10.69 0.22 -6.53
N ARG A 239 9.59 -0.55 -6.42
CA ARG A 239 8.90 -0.79 -5.13
C ARG A 239 9.79 -1.51 -4.11
N LEU A 240 10.83 -2.21 -4.56
CA LEU A 240 11.82 -2.82 -3.68
C LEU A 240 12.60 -1.79 -2.86
N TRP A 241 12.59 -0.51 -3.23
CA TRP A 241 13.22 0.55 -2.43
C TRP A 241 12.67 0.65 -1.01
N SER A 242 11.39 0.37 -0.76
CA SER A 242 10.85 0.37 0.60
C SER A 242 11.58 -0.59 1.54
N PHE A 243 11.95 -1.77 1.03
CA PHE A 243 12.73 -2.78 1.76
C PHE A 243 14.23 -2.49 1.73
N ALA A 244 14.75 -2.06 0.58
CA ALA A 244 16.17 -1.69 0.46
C ALA A 244 16.56 -0.61 1.48
N LEU A 245 15.72 0.43 1.63
CA LEU A 245 15.93 1.52 2.58
C LEU A 245 15.78 1.10 4.03
N LEU A 246 14.86 0.16 4.34
CA LEU A 246 14.77 -0.44 5.67
C LEU A 246 16.11 -1.06 6.07
N PHE A 247 16.65 -1.97 5.24
CA PHE A 247 17.91 -2.65 5.51
C PHE A 247 19.12 -1.70 5.45
N PHE A 248 19.12 -0.71 4.56
CA PHE A 248 20.13 0.33 4.53
C PHE A 248 20.20 1.12 5.83
N SER A 249 19.06 1.57 6.33
CA SER A 249 18.96 2.34 7.57
C SER A 249 19.39 1.52 8.78
N LEU A 250 19.04 0.21 8.82
CA LEU A 250 19.53 -0.72 9.84
C LEU A 250 21.04 -0.92 9.79
N ALA A 251 21.60 -1.04 8.58
CA ALA A 251 23.05 -1.14 8.41
C ALA A 251 23.77 0.09 8.96
N LEU A 252 23.29 1.28 8.59
CA LEU A 252 23.86 2.55 9.05
C LEU A 252 23.72 2.75 10.56
N ALA A 253 22.59 2.37 11.15
CA ALA A 253 22.38 2.40 12.59
C ALA A 253 23.46 1.59 13.35
N ASN A 254 23.88 0.46 12.77
CA ASN A 254 24.93 -0.38 13.34
C ASN A 254 26.36 0.14 13.03
N ILE A 255 26.60 0.63 11.81
CA ILE A 255 27.90 1.17 11.41
C ILE A 255 28.25 2.43 12.21
N LEU A 256 27.26 3.33 12.37
CA LEU A 256 27.44 4.63 12.99
C LEU A 256 27.14 4.67 14.50
N GLU A 257 27.00 3.51 15.16
CA GLU A 257 26.69 3.42 16.59
C GLU A 257 27.62 4.26 17.48
N ASN A 258 28.92 4.35 17.12
CA ASN A 258 29.94 5.00 17.95
C ASN A 258 30.16 6.49 17.62
N ILE A 259 29.44 7.08 16.64
CA ILE A 259 29.56 8.51 16.42
C ILE A 259 29.02 9.31 17.61
N SER A 260 29.51 10.55 17.79
CA SER A 260 29.02 11.40 18.87
C SER A 260 27.55 11.76 18.68
N ILE A 261 26.88 12.09 19.79
CA ILE A 261 25.48 12.57 19.71
C ILE A 261 25.38 13.85 18.86
N LYS A 262 26.38 14.75 18.93
CA LYS A 262 26.47 15.95 18.08
C LYS A 262 26.47 15.57 16.59
N ALA A 263 27.29 14.60 16.19
CA ALA A 263 27.34 14.12 14.80
C ALA A 263 26.01 13.51 14.37
N SER A 264 25.35 12.74 15.24
CA SER A 264 24.03 12.16 14.95
C SER A 264 22.98 13.27 14.77
N THR A 265 23.00 14.31 15.60
CA THR A 265 22.09 15.47 15.47
C THR A 265 22.34 16.22 14.17
N ILE A 266 23.60 16.40 13.76
CA ILE A 266 23.95 16.99 12.46
C ILE A 266 23.36 16.17 11.30
N LEU A 267 23.42 14.85 11.37
CA LEU A 267 22.80 13.98 10.35
C LEU A 267 21.28 14.14 10.28
N VAL A 268 20.59 14.29 11.43
CA VAL A 268 19.15 14.59 11.47
C VAL A 268 18.85 15.92 10.79
N LEU A 269 19.59 16.98 11.17
CA LEU A 269 19.39 18.31 10.59
C LEU A 269 19.65 18.30 9.08
N LEU A 270 20.71 17.65 8.65
CA LEU A 270 21.03 17.50 7.21
C LEU A 270 19.90 16.77 6.48
N GLY A 271 19.38 15.66 7.03
CA GLY A 271 18.24 14.93 6.48
C GLY A 271 16.99 15.81 6.36
N LEU A 272 16.70 16.61 7.38
CA LEU A 272 15.59 17.58 7.37
C LEU A 272 15.80 18.64 6.27
N CYS A 273 16.98 19.24 6.20
CA CYS A 273 17.30 20.27 5.21
C CYS A 273 17.18 19.73 3.78
N LEU A 274 17.71 18.52 3.51
CA LEU A 274 17.59 17.87 2.21
C LEU A 274 16.14 17.59 1.84
N ASN A 275 15.33 17.14 2.80
CA ASN A 275 13.91 16.91 2.57
C ASN A 275 13.15 18.20 2.26
N MET A 276 13.39 19.26 3.04
CA MET A 276 12.77 20.58 2.80
C MET A 276 13.16 21.11 1.41
N PHE A 277 14.43 21.03 1.04
CA PHE A 277 14.92 21.41 -0.27
C PHE A 277 14.18 20.64 -1.39
N GLN A 278 14.05 19.31 -1.25
CA GLN A 278 13.35 18.48 -2.22
C GLN A 278 11.86 18.84 -2.35
N ILE A 279 11.18 19.08 -1.23
CA ILE A 279 9.76 19.49 -1.21
C ILE A 279 9.58 20.82 -1.96
N VAL A 280 10.40 21.83 -1.63
CA VAL A 280 10.33 23.16 -2.27
C VAL A 280 10.59 23.04 -3.79
N THR A 281 11.60 22.28 -4.19
CA THR A 281 11.95 22.07 -5.60
C THR A 281 10.81 21.42 -6.38
N VAL A 282 10.14 20.42 -5.79
CA VAL A 282 9.00 19.76 -6.44
C VAL A 282 7.80 20.67 -6.48
N GLN A 283 7.50 21.39 -5.41
CA GLN A 283 6.38 22.32 -5.35
C GLN A 283 6.51 23.42 -6.41
N ASP A 284 7.71 24.00 -6.59
CA ASP A 284 7.97 24.98 -7.64
C ASP A 284 7.75 24.41 -9.04
N LYS A 285 8.21 23.18 -9.30
CA LYS A 285 7.97 22.49 -10.57
C LYS A 285 6.50 22.16 -10.81
N MET A 286 5.77 21.76 -9.77
CA MET A 286 4.34 21.44 -9.87
C MET A 286 3.50 22.67 -10.10
N THR A 287 3.82 23.80 -9.47
CA THR A 287 3.10 25.07 -9.69
C THR A 287 3.31 25.65 -11.09
N LYS A 288 4.50 25.42 -11.68
CA LYS A 288 4.81 25.84 -13.06
C LYS A 288 4.18 24.92 -14.12
N ALA A 289 3.79 23.72 -13.78
CA ALA A 289 3.12 22.79 -14.69
C ALA A 289 1.62 23.15 -14.79
N LYS A 290 1.20 23.77 -15.89
CA LYS A 290 -0.16 24.29 -16.14
C LYS A 290 -1.32 23.29 -15.99
N ASN A 291 -1.07 22.02 -15.76
CA ASN A 291 -2.07 20.95 -15.74
C ASN A 291 -2.33 20.36 -14.34
N ILE A 292 -1.80 20.96 -13.30
CA ILE A 292 -1.99 20.48 -11.92
C ILE A 292 -2.93 21.44 -11.21
N LEU A 293 -3.96 20.89 -10.55
CA LEU A 293 -4.86 21.67 -9.69
C LEU A 293 -4.03 22.54 -8.74
N PRO A 294 -4.37 23.82 -8.58
CA PRO A 294 -3.68 24.69 -7.64
C PRO A 294 -3.59 24.00 -6.26
N SER A 295 -2.43 24.06 -5.63
CA SER A 295 -2.15 23.43 -4.34
C SER A 295 -3.10 23.86 -3.20
N HIS A 296 -3.94 24.85 -3.46
CA HIS A 296 -4.93 25.42 -2.52
C HIS A 296 -6.38 25.01 -2.82
N THR A 297 -6.64 24.18 -3.85
CA THR A 297 -8.00 23.73 -4.13
C THR A 297 -8.43 22.74 -3.05
N LYS A 298 -9.13 23.23 -2.04
CA LYS A 298 -9.82 22.36 -1.08
C LYS A 298 -10.95 21.65 -1.80
N VAL A 299 -10.88 20.33 -1.87
CA VAL A 299 -12.01 19.52 -2.36
C VAL A 299 -13.17 19.68 -1.37
N THR A 300 -14.22 20.35 -1.78
CA THR A 300 -15.41 20.57 -0.97
C THR A 300 -16.41 19.45 -1.16
N ARG A 301 -17.32 19.26 -0.18
CA ARG A 301 -18.46 18.33 -0.34
C ARG A 301 -19.31 18.66 -1.56
N GLU A 302 -19.44 19.95 -1.88
CA GLU A 302 -20.17 20.43 -3.04
C GLU A 302 -19.50 20.04 -4.37
N MET A 303 -18.16 20.14 -4.46
CA MET A 303 -17.40 19.68 -5.63
C MET A 303 -17.54 18.17 -5.85
N LEU A 304 -17.56 17.38 -4.77
CA LEU A 304 -17.80 15.95 -4.84
C LEU A 304 -19.24 15.64 -5.26
N ALA A 305 -20.22 16.33 -4.69
CA ALA A 305 -21.65 16.14 -5.02
C ALA A 305 -21.96 16.53 -6.46
N LYS A 306 -21.39 17.64 -6.97
CA LYS A 306 -21.56 18.11 -8.36
C LYS A 306 -20.71 17.31 -9.37
N GLY A 307 -19.83 16.41 -8.90
CA GLY A 307 -18.95 15.64 -9.77
C GLY A 307 -17.96 16.48 -10.57
N THR A 308 -17.67 17.70 -10.12
CA THR A 308 -16.71 18.62 -10.76
C THR A 308 -15.26 18.24 -10.46
N TYR A 309 -15.04 17.38 -9.46
CA TYR A 309 -13.74 16.83 -9.15
C TYR A 309 -13.47 15.59 -10.01
N LYS A 310 -12.62 15.75 -11.03
CA LYS A 310 -12.34 14.72 -12.05
C LYS A 310 -11.11 13.84 -11.75
N ASN A 311 -10.53 13.92 -10.57
CA ASN A 311 -9.36 13.11 -10.24
C ASN A 311 -9.78 11.73 -9.72
N ILE A 312 -10.27 10.88 -10.61
CA ILE A 312 -10.63 9.49 -10.30
C ILE A 312 -9.48 8.60 -10.78
N ASN A 313 -8.79 7.97 -9.84
CA ASN A 313 -7.89 6.88 -10.17
C ASN A 313 -8.72 5.67 -10.60
N GLY A 314 -8.53 5.24 -11.86
CA GLY A 314 -9.27 4.11 -12.44
C GLY A 314 -8.86 2.73 -11.94
N ASP A 315 -7.90 2.62 -11.02
CA ASP A 315 -7.30 1.35 -10.60
C ASP A 315 -8.32 0.32 -10.12
N TYR A 316 -9.32 0.74 -9.37
CA TYR A 316 -10.34 -0.15 -8.81
C TYR A 316 -11.60 -0.26 -9.69
N THR A 317 -11.54 0.23 -10.93
CA THR A 317 -12.64 0.09 -11.89
C THR A 317 -12.53 -1.18 -12.71
N ASN A 318 -13.65 -1.63 -13.30
CA ASN A 318 -13.66 -2.78 -14.18
C ASN A 318 -12.80 -2.53 -15.43
N LYS A 319 -11.87 -3.45 -15.72
CA LYS A 319 -10.96 -3.37 -16.87
C LYS A 319 -11.70 -3.39 -18.22
N GLU A 320 -12.83 -4.08 -18.30
CA GLU A 320 -13.60 -4.27 -19.53
C GLU A 320 -14.49 -3.07 -19.87
N VAL A 321 -14.72 -2.17 -18.91
CA VAL A 321 -15.51 -0.95 -19.12
C VAL A 321 -14.61 0.17 -19.64
N PRO A 322 -15.00 0.90 -20.70
CA PRO A 322 -14.24 2.04 -21.20
C PRO A 322 -13.99 3.08 -20.11
N PHE A 323 -12.76 3.62 -20.04
CA PHE A 323 -12.40 4.54 -18.96
C PHE A 323 -13.20 5.87 -19.01
N GLY A 324 -13.60 6.31 -20.21
CA GLY A 324 -14.44 7.49 -20.42
C GLY A 324 -15.77 7.47 -19.67
N PHE A 325 -16.33 6.26 -19.44
CA PHE A 325 -17.53 6.06 -18.66
C PHE A 325 -17.47 6.69 -17.24
N VAL A 326 -16.31 6.74 -16.62
CA VAL A 326 -16.12 7.33 -15.27
C VAL A 326 -16.48 8.81 -15.24
N PHE A 327 -16.36 9.49 -16.37
CA PHE A 327 -16.60 10.93 -16.52
C PHE A 327 -17.98 11.24 -17.10
N ASP A 328 -18.52 10.33 -17.91
CA ASP A 328 -19.77 10.50 -18.64
C ASP A 328 -20.88 9.75 -17.92
N LYS A 329 -21.64 10.46 -17.09
CA LYS A 329 -22.68 9.89 -16.23
C LYS A 329 -24.04 9.82 -16.96
N HIS A 330 -24.04 9.21 -18.15
CA HIS A 330 -25.24 9.06 -18.97
C HIS A 330 -26.00 7.79 -18.62
N LEU A 331 -27.34 7.86 -18.62
CA LEU A 331 -28.22 6.69 -18.51
C LEU A 331 -28.73 6.33 -19.89
N PHE A 332 -28.91 5.02 -20.10
CA PHE A 332 -29.44 4.53 -21.37
C PHE A 332 -30.60 3.57 -21.12
N LEU A 333 -31.61 3.66 -22.00
CA LEU A 333 -32.71 2.71 -22.12
C LEU A 333 -32.62 2.11 -23.54
N ASP A 334 -32.27 0.83 -23.67
CA ASP A 334 -31.97 0.17 -24.95
C ASP A 334 -31.06 0.99 -25.85
N ASN A 335 -29.92 1.47 -25.35
CA ASN A 335 -28.96 2.29 -26.08
C ASN A 335 -29.39 3.75 -26.38
N GLN A 336 -30.61 4.16 -26.07
CA GLN A 336 -31.02 5.57 -26.16
C GLN A 336 -30.69 6.28 -24.85
N GLU A 337 -30.02 7.42 -24.94
CA GLU A 337 -29.74 8.23 -23.75
C GLU A 337 -31.01 8.83 -23.20
N ILE A 338 -31.17 8.71 -21.89
CA ILE A 338 -32.30 9.28 -21.14
C ILE A 338 -31.80 10.22 -20.04
N LYS A 339 -32.63 11.22 -19.68
CA LYS A 339 -32.33 12.20 -18.62
C LYS A 339 -33.42 12.14 -17.54
N PRO A 340 -33.50 11.08 -16.75
CA PRO A 340 -34.49 10.97 -15.71
C PRO A 340 -34.16 11.88 -14.51
N PHE A 341 -35.15 12.09 -13.63
CA PHE A 341 -34.85 12.67 -12.32
C PHE A 341 -33.98 11.70 -11.52
N ILE A 342 -32.88 12.21 -10.96
CA ILE A 342 -31.89 11.43 -10.22
C ILE A 342 -31.69 12.05 -8.85
N SER A 343 -31.89 11.26 -7.78
CA SER A 343 -31.45 11.57 -6.44
C SER A 343 -30.31 10.61 -6.03
N ARG A 344 -29.26 11.16 -5.44
CA ARG A 344 -28.09 10.38 -4.99
C ARG A 344 -27.78 10.65 -3.53
N SER A 345 -27.58 9.59 -2.80
CA SER A 345 -26.95 9.60 -1.48
C SER A 345 -25.70 8.70 -1.51
N PRO A 346 -24.87 8.67 -0.46
CA PRO A 346 -23.64 7.87 -0.47
C PRO A 346 -23.83 6.37 -0.80
N ASN A 347 -24.97 5.79 -0.40
CA ASN A 347 -25.24 4.36 -0.57
C ASN A 347 -26.47 4.07 -1.45
N GLU A 348 -27.07 5.08 -2.06
CA GLU A 348 -28.34 4.93 -2.76
C GLU A 348 -28.40 5.81 -4.00
N LEU A 349 -28.88 5.23 -5.10
CA LEU A 349 -29.24 5.92 -6.32
C LEU A 349 -30.72 5.70 -6.56
N VAL A 350 -31.50 6.78 -6.59
CA VAL A 350 -32.95 6.74 -6.84
C VAL A 350 -33.23 7.43 -8.18
N LEU A 351 -33.97 6.74 -9.06
CA LEU A 351 -34.32 7.18 -10.38
C LEU A 351 -35.84 7.06 -10.58
N THR A 352 -36.43 7.99 -11.33
CA THR A 352 -37.76 7.80 -11.92
C THR A 352 -37.60 7.70 -13.41
N VAL A 353 -37.91 6.56 -14.00
CA VAL A 353 -37.73 6.26 -15.43
C VAL A 353 -39.03 5.79 -16.03
N THR A 354 -39.35 6.27 -17.23
CA THR A 354 -40.52 5.81 -18.01
C THR A 354 -40.02 4.98 -19.20
N ASN A 355 -40.55 3.77 -19.33
CA ASN A 355 -40.43 2.93 -20.50
C ASN A 355 -41.75 3.03 -21.31
N GLU A 356 -41.74 3.81 -22.39
CA GLU A 356 -42.92 4.05 -23.22
C GLU A 356 -43.22 2.90 -24.17
N SER A 357 -42.34 1.91 -24.26
CA SER A 357 -42.59 0.74 -25.12
C SER A 357 -43.54 -0.26 -24.47
N LYS A 358 -44.13 -1.17 -25.28
CA LYS A 358 -44.93 -2.30 -24.80
C LYS A 358 -44.09 -3.46 -24.30
N GLU A 359 -42.78 -3.41 -24.48
CA GLU A 359 -41.83 -4.46 -24.12
C GLU A 359 -40.87 -3.99 -23.05
N SER A 360 -40.33 -4.94 -22.29
CA SER A 360 -39.30 -4.65 -21.29
C SER A 360 -38.01 -4.21 -21.99
N LYS A 361 -37.34 -3.20 -21.45
CA LYS A 361 -36.10 -2.64 -21.97
C LYS A 361 -34.95 -2.75 -20.98
N VAL A 362 -33.72 -2.71 -21.48
CA VAL A 362 -32.52 -2.72 -20.65
C VAL A 362 -32.24 -1.29 -20.19
N LEU A 363 -32.30 -1.09 -18.87
CA LEU A 363 -31.83 0.16 -18.23
C LEU A 363 -30.38 0.02 -17.83
N SER A 364 -29.52 0.85 -18.43
CA SER A 364 -28.07 0.90 -18.19
C SER A 364 -27.72 2.05 -17.27
N LEU A 365 -27.18 1.74 -16.08
CA LEU A 365 -26.90 2.68 -15.01
C LEU A 365 -25.44 3.12 -14.99
N PRO A 366 -25.13 4.41 -14.77
CA PRO A 366 -23.75 4.93 -14.70
C PRO A 366 -23.12 4.64 -13.33
N VAL A 367 -23.07 3.37 -12.96
CA VAL A 367 -22.52 2.86 -11.69
C VAL A 367 -21.70 1.61 -11.97
N PHE A 368 -20.53 1.49 -11.39
CA PHE A 368 -19.75 0.26 -11.48
C PHE A 368 -20.47 -0.91 -10.83
N TYR A 369 -20.41 -2.07 -11.46
CA TYR A 369 -20.99 -3.29 -10.93
C TYR A 369 -20.06 -3.90 -9.88
N TYR A 370 -20.60 -4.15 -8.69
CA TYR A 370 -19.95 -4.90 -7.62
C TYR A 370 -20.92 -5.92 -7.02
N LYS A 371 -20.39 -7.07 -6.60
CA LYS A 371 -21.19 -8.04 -5.87
C LYS A 371 -21.68 -7.43 -4.55
N GLY A 372 -22.99 -7.50 -4.30
CA GLY A 372 -23.65 -6.84 -3.19
C GLY A 372 -24.52 -5.64 -3.59
N GLN A 373 -24.50 -5.29 -4.89
CA GLN A 373 -25.49 -4.34 -5.41
C GLN A 373 -26.89 -4.98 -5.42
N GLU A 374 -27.87 -4.22 -4.97
CA GLU A 374 -29.29 -4.58 -4.96
C GLU A 374 -30.09 -3.50 -5.68
N ALA A 375 -30.89 -3.91 -6.67
CA ALA A 375 -31.81 -3.03 -7.35
C ALA A 375 -33.26 -3.38 -6.98
N ARG A 376 -34.09 -2.37 -6.89
CA ARG A 376 -35.55 -2.50 -6.72
C ARG A 376 -36.27 -1.64 -7.74
N ILE A 377 -37.32 -2.20 -8.35
CA ILE A 377 -38.29 -1.46 -9.17
C ILE A 377 -39.60 -1.46 -8.41
N ASP A 378 -40.11 -0.27 -8.08
CA ASP A 378 -41.33 -0.06 -7.30
C ASP A 378 -41.37 -0.92 -6.01
N GLY A 379 -40.21 -0.95 -5.31
CA GLY A 379 -40.01 -1.73 -4.08
C GLY A 379 -39.74 -3.22 -4.27
N LYS A 380 -39.96 -3.81 -5.46
CA LYS A 380 -39.69 -5.22 -5.75
C LYS A 380 -38.23 -5.42 -6.17
N ARG A 381 -37.55 -6.40 -5.57
CA ARG A 381 -36.14 -6.73 -5.90
C ARG A 381 -36.01 -7.27 -7.33
N VAL A 382 -35.06 -6.74 -8.07
CA VAL A 382 -34.72 -7.18 -9.44
C VAL A 382 -33.24 -7.52 -9.54
N THR A 383 -32.91 -8.39 -10.49
CA THR A 383 -31.52 -8.81 -10.72
C THR A 383 -30.77 -7.74 -11.51
N THR A 384 -29.59 -7.35 -11.03
CA THR A 384 -28.62 -6.58 -11.78
C THR A 384 -27.56 -7.50 -12.40
N TYR A 385 -27.03 -7.11 -13.54
CA TYR A 385 -25.96 -7.86 -14.21
C TYR A 385 -24.89 -6.93 -14.79
N LEU A 386 -23.68 -7.47 -14.93
CA LEU A 386 -22.56 -6.76 -15.54
C LEU A 386 -22.72 -6.77 -17.07
N ALA A 387 -22.65 -5.58 -17.67
CA ALA A 387 -22.48 -5.45 -19.12
C ALA A 387 -21.07 -4.94 -19.46
N LYS A 388 -20.57 -5.35 -20.62
CA LYS A 388 -19.22 -4.96 -21.11
C LYS A 388 -19.25 -3.72 -21.97
N GLU A 389 -20.41 -3.31 -22.40
CA GLU A 389 -20.63 -2.13 -23.26
C GLU A 389 -21.14 -0.95 -22.42
N LYS A 390 -20.98 0.25 -22.90
CA LYS A 390 -21.45 1.54 -22.33
C LYS A 390 -21.39 1.62 -20.79
N ASN A 391 -22.48 1.21 -20.10
CA ASN A 391 -22.61 1.28 -18.65
C ASN A 391 -22.49 -0.11 -18.03
N PRO A 392 -21.72 -0.28 -16.93
CA PRO A 392 -21.43 -1.61 -16.37
C PRO A 392 -22.60 -2.27 -15.62
N THR A 393 -23.52 -1.50 -15.02
CA THR A 393 -24.64 -2.05 -14.25
C THR A 393 -25.93 -1.94 -15.02
N ASN A 394 -26.53 -3.08 -15.36
CA ASN A 394 -27.76 -3.17 -16.13
C ASN A 394 -28.86 -3.91 -15.34
N LEU A 395 -30.11 -3.55 -15.66
CA LEU A 395 -31.30 -4.25 -15.20
C LEU A 395 -32.40 -4.19 -16.27
N VAL A 396 -33.39 -5.06 -16.18
CA VAL A 396 -34.55 -5.09 -17.08
C VAL A 396 -35.66 -4.24 -16.47
N LEU A 397 -36.13 -3.21 -17.24
CA LEU A 397 -37.18 -2.28 -16.84
C LEU A 397 -38.49 -2.65 -17.59
N PRO A 398 -39.60 -2.99 -16.91
CA PRO A 398 -40.86 -3.24 -17.54
C PRO A 398 -41.44 -2.01 -18.24
N PRO A 399 -42.49 -2.17 -19.10
CA PRO A 399 -43.27 -1.07 -19.62
C PRO A 399 -43.90 -0.21 -18.51
N GLY A 400 -43.95 1.11 -18.71
CA GLY A 400 -44.55 2.05 -17.78
C GLY A 400 -43.57 2.97 -17.04
N LYS A 401 -44.08 3.76 -16.12
CA LYS A 401 -43.30 4.66 -15.25
C LYS A 401 -42.94 3.95 -13.95
N HIS A 402 -41.65 3.90 -13.65
CA HIS A 402 -41.12 3.14 -12.52
C HIS A 402 -40.15 3.96 -11.65
N GLY A 403 -40.24 3.73 -10.35
CA GLY A 403 -39.22 4.12 -9.39
C GLY A 403 -38.15 3.03 -9.29
N VAL A 404 -36.89 3.37 -9.64
CA VAL A 404 -35.74 2.44 -9.55
C VAL A 404 -34.82 2.89 -8.44
N VAL A 405 -34.54 1.99 -7.52
CA VAL A 405 -33.62 2.20 -6.38
C VAL A 405 -32.47 1.23 -6.48
N LEU A 406 -31.25 1.73 -6.55
CA LEU A 406 -30.01 0.93 -6.50
C LEU A 406 -29.28 1.22 -5.20
N THR A 407 -29.00 0.18 -4.43
CA THR A 407 -28.26 0.23 -3.17
C THR A 407 -27.08 -0.72 -3.19
N TYR A 408 -26.19 -0.59 -2.21
CA TYR A 408 -25.12 -1.55 -1.97
C TYR A 408 -25.17 -2.05 -0.54
N SER A 409 -25.03 -3.36 -0.35
CA SER A 409 -24.84 -3.98 0.97
C SER A 409 -23.78 -5.07 0.89
N TYR A 410 -23.04 -5.23 1.99
CA TYR A 410 -22.11 -6.36 2.08
C TYR A 410 -22.86 -7.70 2.01
N THR A 411 -22.28 -8.65 1.29
CA THR A 411 -22.78 -10.01 1.21
C THR A 411 -22.78 -10.70 2.59
N THR A 412 -23.54 -11.77 2.74
CA THR A 412 -23.51 -12.57 3.98
C THR A 412 -22.12 -13.10 4.28
N VAL A 413 -21.38 -13.54 3.25
CA VAL A 413 -19.99 -14.03 3.37
C VAL A 413 -19.07 -12.94 3.90
N ALA A 414 -19.18 -11.73 3.35
CA ALA A 414 -18.42 -10.57 3.82
C ALA A 414 -18.76 -10.19 5.28
N LYS A 415 -20.07 -10.20 5.66
CA LYS A 415 -20.51 -9.91 7.03
C LYS A 415 -19.98 -10.93 8.04
N VAL A 416 -20.00 -12.23 7.70
CA VAL A 416 -19.44 -13.29 8.55
C VAL A 416 -17.91 -13.09 8.71
N ALA A 417 -17.21 -12.81 7.63
CA ALA A 417 -15.76 -12.53 7.68
C ALA A 417 -15.43 -11.33 8.56
N MET A 418 -16.22 -10.26 8.48
CA MET A 418 -16.07 -9.08 9.34
C MET A 418 -16.29 -9.42 10.82
N SER A 419 -17.31 -10.23 11.14
CA SER A 419 -17.59 -10.67 12.50
C SER A 419 -16.43 -11.50 13.06
N VAL A 420 -15.92 -12.46 12.29
CA VAL A 420 -14.75 -13.28 12.71
C VAL A 420 -13.53 -12.41 12.95
N SER A 421 -13.23 -11.46 12.06
CA SER A 421 -12.12 -10.53 12.24
C SER A 421 -12.25 -9.68 13.49
N THR A 422 -13.46 -9.17 13.77
CA THR A 422 -13.74 -8.36 14.96
C THR A 422 -13.54 -9.18 16.24
N ILE A 423 -14.08 -10.40 16.29
CA ILE A 423 -13.90 -11.30 17.44
C ILE A 423 -12.41 -11.61 17.63
N SER A 424 -11.69 -11.94 16.55
CA SER A 424 -10.25 -12.20 16.59
C SER A 424 -9.45 -11.02 17.14
N LEU A 425 -9.82 -9.80 16.75
CA LEU A 425 -9.20 -8.57 17.27
C LEU A 425 -9.44 -8.41 18.77
N LEU A 426 -10.67 -8.62 19.25
CA LEU A 426 -11.00 -8.52 20.67
C LEU A 426 -10.24 -9.57 21.50
N VAL A 427 -10.17 -10.80 21.01
CA VAL A 427 -9.37 -11.88 21.65
C VAL A 427 -7.88 -11.51 21.71
N PHE A 428 -7.37 -10.95 20.60
CA PHE A 428 -5.97 -10.53 20.54
C PHE A 428 -5.65 -9.37 21.48
N ILE A 429 -6.54 -8.39 21.61
CA ILE A 429 -6.41 -7.29 22.59
C ILE A 429 -6.40 -7.87 24.02
N GLY A 430 -7.30 -8.81 24.33
CA GLY A 430 -7.32 -9.49 25.62
C GLY A 430 -6.03 -10.27 25.91
N TYR A 431 -5.44 -10.92 24.87
CA TYR A 431 -4.15 -11.57 24.99
C TYR A 431 -3.03 -10.56 25.31
N LEU A 432 -2.96 -9.43 24.59
CA LEU A 432 -1.94 -8.40 24.83
C LEU A 432 -2.06 -7.79 26.24
N TYR A 433 -3.27 -7.62 26.74
CA TYR A 433 -3.49 -7.15 28.10
C TYR A 433 -2.93 -8.12 29.16
N ARG A 434 -3.11 -9.44 28.96
CA ARG A 434 -2.51 -10.48 29.83
C ARG A 434 -0.99 -10.47 29.79
N VAL A 435 -0.40 -10.45 28.56
CA VAL A 435 1.06 -10.40 28.40
C VAL A 435 1.66 -9.21 29.14
N LYS A 436 1.02 -8.03 29.04
CA LYS A 436 1.50 -6.82 29.75
C LYS A 436 1.43 -6.97 31.29
N LYS A 437 0.53 -7.78 31.80
CA LYS A 437 0.39 -7.98 33.26
C LYS A 437 1.44 -8.98 33.80
N ASP A 438 1.91 -9.88 32.94
CA ASP A 438 2.86 -10.93 33.28
C ASP A 438 4.34 -10.52 33.06
N ASP A 439 4.58 -9.41 32.28
CA ASP A 439 5.89 -8.73 32.13
C ASP A 439 6.06 -7.66 33.23
#